data_6e706630a2d2e71e41ffecc656675ab7
#
_entry.id   6e706630a2d2e71e41ffecc656675ab7
#
_cell.length_a   1.000
_cell.length_b   1.000
_cell.length_c   1.000
_cell.angle_alpha   90.00
_cell.angle_beta   90.00
_cell.angle_gamma   90.00
#
_symmetry.space_group_name_H-M   'P 1'
#
loop_
_entity.id
_entity.type
_entity.pdbx_description
1 polymer ?
#
loop_
_entity_poly.entity_id
_entity_poly.type
_entity_poly.pdbx_seq_one_letter_code
_entity_poly.pdbx_strand_id
1 'polypeptide(L)'
;VKVVGVDEHVWRHTRRGDKYVTVIFDLIPVRDGTGPSRLLDVVEGRSKKAFKDWLAERDQAWRDGIEVVAMDGFAGFKTATTEELPDAVTVMDPFHVIRLAGDALDECRRRVQQELHGHRGRKGDPLYTARRTLHTGADLLTDRQHERLDKLFAGDRHVHVECTWGIYQRMISAYRHPDRAAGRVEMSSVIDALADNVPEALVELRKL
;
A
#
# COMPACT_ATOMS: atom_id res chain seq x y z
N VAL A 1 12.22 22.05 -3.16
CA VAL A 1 11.46 20.78 -3.03
C VAL A 1 10.32 20.82 -4.02
N LYS A 2 10.06 19.73 -4.73
CA LYS A 2 8.96 19.61 -5.69
C LYS A 2 8.05 18.41 -5.39
N VAL A 3 8.58 17.41 -4.71
CA VAL A 3 7.87 16.19 -4.31
C VAL A 3 8.03 16.02 -2.81
N VAL A 4 6.91 16.13 -2.09
CA VAL A 4 6.85 15.94 -0.64
C VAL A 4 6.27 14.58 -0.33
N GLY A 5 6.87 13.85 0.60
CA GLY A 5 6.29 12.69 1.25
C GLY A 5 5.83 13.05 2.65
N VAL A 6 4.68 12.57 3.06
CA VAL A 6 4.19 12.68 4.44
C VAL A 6 3.72 11.32 4.94
N ASP A 7 4.17 10.95 6.13
CA ASP A 7 3.82 9.68 6.77
C ASP A 7 3.71 9.84 8.29
N GLU A 8 3.02 8.91 8.95
CA GLU A 8 2.95 8.86 10.39
C GLU A 8 3.95 7.86 10.97
N HIS A 9 4.58 8.23 12.08
CA HIS A 9 5.46 7.33 12.81
C HIS A 9 5.10 7.27 14.30
N VAL A 10 5.15 6.05 14.87
CA VAL A 10 4.95 5.85 16.30
C VAL A 10 6.22 6.24 17.04
N TRP A 11 6.23 7.43 17.62
CA TRP A 11 7.40 7.96 18.33
C TRP A 11 7.55 7.38 19.75
N ARG A 12 6.42 7.15 20.45
CA ARG A 12 6.42 6.68 21.83
C ARG A 12 5.35 5.60 22.07
N HIS A 13 5.72 4.57 22.81
CA HIS A 13 4.79 3.57 23.31
C HIS A 13 4.26 3.94 24.72
N THR A 14 3.71 5.14 24.87
CA THR A 14 3.18 5.64 26.12
C THR A 14 1.66 5.51 26.19
N ARG A 15 1.12 5.43 27.42
CA ARG A 15 -0.33 5.41 27.64
C ARG A 15 -0.97 6.81 27.63
N ARG A 16 -0.19 7.88 27.71
CA ARG A 16 -0.65 9.27 27.76
C ARG A 16 0.18 10.14 26.81
N GLY A 17 -0.47 11.16 26.22
CA GLY A 17 0.14 12.08 25.27
C GLY A 17 0.17 11.54 23.82
N ASP A 18 0.64 12.36 22.90
CA ASP A 18 0.75 11.99 21.50
C ASP A 18 1.79 10.88 21.31
N LYS A 19 1.35 9.80 20.70
CA LYS A 19 2.19 8.62 20.38
C LYS A 19 2.83 8.75 19.02
N TYR A 20 2.32 9.63 18.20
CA TYR A 20 2.63 9.76 16.79
C TYR A 20 3.33 11.06 16.51
N VAL A 21 4.16 11.02 15.51
CA VAL A 21 4.71 12.19 14.83
C VAL A 21 4.37 12.09 13.35
N THR A 22 4.20 13.24 12.72
CA THR A 22 4.13 13.37 11.26
C THR A 22 5.54 13.61 10.75
N VAL A 23 6.01 12.78 9.86
CA VAL A 23 7.34 12.85 9.26
C VAL A 23 7.21 13.34 7.82
N ILE A 24 7.98 14.35 7.46
CA ILE A 24 7.91 15.01 6.16
C ILE A 24 9.24 14.85 5.44
N PHE A 25 9.18 14.43 4.16
CA PHE A 25 10.33 14.09 3.34
C PHE A 25 10.37 14.88 2.04
N ASP A 26 11.57 15.15 1.54
CA ASP A 26 11.81 15.47 0.14
C ASP A 26 12.05 14.17 -0.64
N LEU A 27 11.21 13.88 -1.60
CA LEU A 27 11.27 12.68 -2.44
C LEU A 27 11.91 12.93 -3.82
N ILE A 28 12.40 14.14 -4.10
CA ILE A 28 13.08 14.45 -5.36
C ILE A 28 14.25 13.50 -5.62
N PRO A 29 15.16 13.22 -4.66
CA PRO A 29 16.27 12.30 -4.92
C PRO A 29 15.81 10.90 -5.33
N VAL A 30 14.70 10.41 -4.75
CA VAL A 30 14.12 9.11 -5.11
C VAL A 30 13.50 9.17 -6.52
N ARG A 31 12.74 10.25 -6.83
CA ARG A 31 12.14 10.44 -8.15
C ARG A 31 13.19 10.48 -9.26
N ASP A 32 14.26 11.21 -9.03
CA ASP A 32 15.30 11.47 -10.03
C ASP A 32 16.41 10.40 -10.01
N GLY A 33 16.36 9.44 -9.10
CA GLY A 33 17.36 8.36 -8.97
C GLY A 33 18.72 8.84 -8.45
N THR A 34 18.77 10.02 -7.79
CA THR A 34 20.02 10.64 -7.32
C THR A 34 20.38 10.26 -5.88
N GLY A 35 19.48 9.59 -5.15
CA GLY A 35 19.75 9.14 -3.78
C GLY A 35 18.48 8.83 -2.99
N PRO A 36 18.63 8.57 -1.68
CA PRO A 36 17.50 8.32 -0.79
C PRO A 36 16.68 9.60 -0.55
N SER A 37 15.46 9.43 -0.03
CA SER A 37 14.64 10.54 0.48
C SER A 37 15.39 11.34 1.55
N ARG A 38 15.12 12.63 1.62
CA ARG A 38 15.71 13.54 2.63
C ARG A 38 14.65 13.94 3.64
N LEU A 39 14.95 13.80 4.91
CA LEU A 39 14.11 14.31 5.97
C LEU A 39 14.03 15.83 5.89
N LEU A 40 12.81 16.38 5.84
CA LEU A 40 12.57 17.81 5.93
C LEU A 40 12.23 18.20 7.35
N ASP A 41 11.32 17.47 8.00
CA ASP A 41 10.88 17.77 9.36
C ASP A 41 10.20 16.60 10.04
N VAL A 42 10.04 16.71 11.37
CA VAL A 42 9.26 15.81 12.22
C VAL A 42 8.42 16.65 13.16
N VAL A 43 7.10 16.64 12.98
CA VAL A 43 6.16 17.41 13.80
C VAL A 43 5.31 16.51 14.70
N GLU A 44 4.98 17.01 15.88
CA GLU A 44 4.21 16.25 16.87
C GLU A 44 2.77 16.01 16.38
N GLY A 45 2.26 14.81 16.62
CA GLY A 45 0.91 14.39 16.26
C GLY A 45 0.80 13.82 14.85
N ARG A 46 -0.39 13.29 14.53
CA ARG A 46 -0.76 12.74 13.22
C ARG A 46 -2.07 13.31 12.71
N SER A 47 -2.34 14.54 13.01
CA SER A 47 -3.62 15.19 12.65
C SER A 47 -3.51 15.96 11.34
N LYS A 48 -4.67 16.19 10.69
CA LYS A 48 -4.77 17.17 9.61
C LYS A 48 -4.13 18.49 10.01
N LYS A 49 -4.40 18.95 11.24
CA LYS A 49 -3.89 20.22 11.74
C LYS A 49 -2.37 20.28 11.79
N ALA A 50 -1.71 19.23 12.28
CA ALA A 50 -0.25 19.19 12.38
C ALA A 50 0.41 19.40 11.01
N PHE A 51 -0.05 18.69 10.00
CA PHE A 51 0.49 18.82 8.64
C PHE A 51 0.08 20.13 7.97
N LYS A 52 -1.16 20.56 8.16
CA LYS A 52 -1.65 21.85 7.64
C LYS A 52 -0.86 23.03 8.18
N ASP A 53 -0.66 23.11 9.51
CA ASP A 53 0.09 24.18 10.14
C ASP A 53 1.54 24.20 9.64
N TRP A 54 2.17 23.02 9.52
CA TRP A 54 3.50 22.90 8.96
C TRP A 54 3.59 23.44 7.53
N LEU A 55 2.63 23.15 6.67
CA LEU A 55 2.56 23.68 5.30
C LEU A 55 2.36 25.20 5.30
N ALA A 56 1.46 25.72 6.14
CA ALA A 56 1.15 27.12 6.25
C ALA A 56 2.34 27.99 6.71
N GLU A 57 3.27 27.42 7.47
CA GLU A 57 4.52 28.08 7.87
C GLU A 57 5.53 28.25 6.73
N ARG A 58 5.34 27.56 5.61
CA ARG A 58 6.21 27.70 4.42
C ARG A 58 5.81 28.95 3.63
N ASP A 59 6.79 29.65 3.05
CA ASP A 59 6.50 30.79 2.19
C ASP A 59 5.71 30.35 0.92
N GLN A 60 5.03 31.30 0.31
CA GLN A 60 4.16 31.02 -0.84
C GLN A 60 4.98 30.44 -2.02
N ALA A 61 6.18 30.95 -2.28
CA ALA A 61 7.01 30.48 -3.39
C ALA A 61 7.43 29.01 -3.21
N TRP A 62 7.67 28.59 -1.95
CA TRP A 62 7.94 27.19 -1.65
C TRP A 62 6.71 26.33 -1.90
N ARG A 63 5.54 26.77 -1.44
CA ARG A 63 4.27 26.02 -1.63
C ARG A 63 3.90 25.90 -3.10
N ASP A 64 4.01 26.99 -3.86
CA ASP A 64 3.74 27.00 -5.32
C ASP A 64 4.72 26.11 -6.12
N GLY A 65 5.88 25.82 -5.55
CA GLY A 65 6.86 24.92 -6.14
C GLY A 65 6.59 23.43 -5.94
N ILE A 66 5.58 23.05 -5.13
CA ILE A 66 5.27 21.64 -4.87
C ILE A 66 4.37 21.10 -5.98
N GLU A 67 4.87 20.08 -6.68
CA GLU A 67 4.17 19.43 -7.80
C GLU A 67 3.36 18.20 -7.31
N VAL A 68 3.91 17.44 -6.35
CA VAL A 68 3.34 16.17 -5.89
C VAL A 68 3.47 16.03 -4.38
N VAL A 69 2.42 15.53 -3.74
CA VAL A 69 2.45 15.08 -2.35
C VAL A 69 2.10 13.60 -2.27
N ALA A 70 3.07 12.79 -1.86
CA ALA A 70 2.88 11.36 -1.60
C ALA A 70 2.50 11.14 -0.13
N MET A 71 1.44 10.38 0.12
CA MET A 71 0.91 10.16 1.46
C MET A 71 0.32 8.76 1.61
N ASP A 72 0.08 8.36 2.85
CA ASP A 72 -0.76 7.21 3.15
C ASP A 72 -2.26 7.49 2.86
N GLY A 73 -3.12 6.52 3.16
CA GLY A 73 -4.58 6.64 2.98
C GLY A 73 -5.27 7.57 4.00
N PHE A 74 -4.54 8.33 4.83
CA PHE A 74 -5.16 9.18 5.84
C PHE A 74 -5.79 10.44 5.21
N ALA A 75 -7.12 10.53 5.28
CA ALA A 75 -7.89 11.63 4.68
C ALA A 75 -7.48 13.02 5.20
N GLY A 76 -6.93 13.10 6.42
CA GLY A 76 -6.44 14.34 7.01
C GLY A 76 -5.28 14.96 6.24
N PHE A 77 -4.32 14.16 5.76
CA PHE A 77 -3.20 14.65 4.94
C PHE A 77 -3.69 15.12 3.57
N LYS A 78 -4.58 14.35 2.93
CA LYS A 78 -5.19 14.76 1.66
C LYS A 78 -5.90 16.11 1.78
N THR A 79 -6.71 16.29 2.84
CA THR A 79 -7.44 17.54 3.04
C THR A 79 -6.50 18.72 3.30
N ALA A 80 -5.47 18.53 4.15
CA ALA A 80 -4.45 19.56 4.40
C ALA A 80 -3.72 19.96 3.10
N THR A 81 -3.34 18.98 2.27
CA THR A 81 -2.70 19.23 0.97
C THR A 81 -3.63 20.03 0.06
N THR A 82 -4.89 19.63 -0.09
CA THR A 82 -5.85 20.35 -0.96
C THR A 82 -6.07 21.80 -0.52
N GLU A 83 -6.02 22.07 0.80
CA GLU A 83 -6.22 23.42 1.33
C GLU A 83 -4.98 24.31 1.21
N GLU A 84 -3.78 23.78 1.38
CA GLU A 84 -2.54 24.57 1.41
C GLU A 84 -1.73 24.50 0.09
N LEU A 85 -1.95 23.46 -0.72
CA LEU A 85 -1.26 23.18 -1.98
C LEU A 85 -2.28 22.79 -3.05
N PRO A 86 -3.17 23.70 -3.47
CA PRO A 86 -4.30 23.35 -4.36
C PRO A 86 -3.90 22.81 -5.72
N ASP A 87 -2.71 23.20 -6.22
CA ASP A 87 -2.19 22.78 -7.52
C ASP A 87 -1.36 21.48 -7.47
N ALA A 88 -1.06 20.98 -6.26
CA ALA A 88 -0.26 19.77 -6.11
C ALA A 88 -1.09 18.50 -6.34
N VAL A 89 -0.52 17.55 -7.08
CA VAL A 89 -1.13 16.23 -7.27
C VAL A 89 -0.90 15.37 -6.03
N THR A 90 -1.99 14.88 -5.43
CA THR A 90 -1.90 13.92 -4.33
C THR A 90 -1.78 12.49 -4.86
N VAL A 91 -0.80 11.74 -4.37
CA VAL A 91 -0.62 10.32 -4.72
C VAL A 91 -0.55 9.46 -3.46
N MET A 92 -1.11 8.26 -3.54
CA MET A 92 -0.98 7.31 -2.44
C MET A 92 0.39 6.62 -2.53
N ASP A 93 1.05 6.45 -1.37
CA ASP A 93 2.29 5.70 -1.28
C ASP A 93 2.10 4.25 -1.79
N PRO A 94 2.94 3.77 -2.70
CA PRO A 94 2.91 2.40 -3.22
C PRO A 94 2.89 1.32 -2.13
N PHE A 95 3.59 1.51 -1.04
CA PHE A 95 3.57 0.58 0.09
C PHE A 95 2.16 0.43 0.68
N HIS A 96 1.43 1.54 0.82
CA HIS A 96 0.06 1.52 1.33
C HIS A 96 -0.92 0.88 0.35
N VAL A 97 -0.75 1.11 -0.95
CA VAL A 97 -1.56 0.44 -1.99
C VAL A 97 -1.33 -1.08 -1.94
N ILE A 98 -0.08 -1.52 -1.89
CA ILE A 98 0.25 -2.96 -1.79
C ILE A 98 -0.26 -3.55 -0.47
N ARG A 99 -0.22 -2.81 0.63
CA ARG A 99 -0.79 -3.24 1.90
C ARG A 99 -2.29 -3.49 1.81
N LEU A 100 -3.04 -2.59 1.17
CA LEU A 100 -4.49 -2.79 0.96
C LEU A 100 -4.78 -4.06 0.16
N ALA A 101 -4.01 -4.33 -0.89
CA ALA A 101 -4.13 -5.58 -1.66
C ALA A 101 -3.77 -6.82 -0.82
N GLY A 102 -2.76 -6.72 0.05
CA GLY A 102 -2.41 -7.76 1.01
C GLY A 102 -3.51 -8.01 2.05
N ASP A 103 -4.16 -6.95 2.52
CA ASP A 103 -5.30 -7.05 3.46
C ASP A 103 -6.50 -7.73 2.77
N ALA A 104 -6.80 -7.37 1.50
CA ALA A 104 -7.83 -8.02 0.71
C ALA A 104 -7.54 -9.52 0.52
N LEU A 105 -6.27 -9.88 0.23
CA LEU A 105 -5.83 -11.27 0.15
C LEU A 105 -6.05 -12.03 1.47
N ASP A 106 -5.74 -11.40 2.59
CA ASP A 106 -5.90 -12.02 3.92
C ASP A 106 -7.39 -12.15 4.30
N GLU A 107 -8.24 -11.20 3.92
CA GLU A 107 -9.70 -11.29 4.08
C GLU A 107 -10.26 -12.44 3.24
N CYS A 108 -9.91 -12.53 1.95
CA CYS A 108 -10.31 -13.62 1.06
C CYS A 108 -9.89 -14.99 1.62
N ARG A 109 -8.64 -15.11 2.04
CA ARG A 109 -8.12 -16.34 2.68
C ARG A 109 -8.95 -16.74 3.89
N ARG A 110 -9.29 -15.79 4.79
CA ARG A 110 -10.10 -16.05 5.99
C ARG A 110 -11.53 -16.45 5.64
N ARG A 111 -12.11 -15.81 4.63
CA ARG A 111 -13.45 -16.17 4.14
C ARG A 111 -13.48 -17.59 3.60
N VAL A 112 -12.57 -17.93 2.69
CA VAL A 112 -12.48 -19.28 2.13
C VAL A 112 -12.25 -20.34 3.22
N GLN A 113 -11.41 -20.05 4.22
CA GLN A 113 -11.25 -20.97 5.35
C GLN A 113 -12.53 -21.11 6.19
N GLN A 114 -13.28 -20.02 6.38
CA GLN A 114 -14.55 -20.06 7.09
C GLN A 114 -15.59 -20.90 6.31
N GLU A 115 -15.64 -20.78 4.99
CA GLU A 115 -16.52 -21.55 4.11
C GLU A 115 -16.16 -23.05 4.13
N LEU A 116 -14.87 -23.38 4.06
CA LEU A 116 -14.42 -24.77 3.98
C LEU A 116 -14.41 -25.51 5.32
N HIS A 117 -14.15 -24.80 6.42
CA HIS A 117 -13.82 -25.42 7.70
C HIS A 117 -14.63 -24.89 8.89
N GLY A 118 -15.54 -23.92 8.68
CA GLY A 118 -16.32 -23.29 9.74
C GLY A 118 -15.52 -22.40 10.71
N HIS A 119 -14.26 -22.05 10.35
CA HIS A 119 -13.41 -21.15 11.14
C HIS A 119 -12.42 -20.38 10.27
N ARG A 120 -11.88 -19.27 10.77
CA ARG A 120 -10.97 -18.36 10.04
C ARG A 120 -9.52 -18.86 9.92
N GLY A 121 -9.25 -20.08 10.28
CA GLY A 121 -7.95 -20.74 10.17
C GLY A 121 -7.34 -21.14 11.51
N ARG A 122 -6.78 -22.35 11.54
CA ARG A 122 -6.09 -22.94 12.68
C ARG A 122 -4.73 -23.51 12.27
N LYS A 123 -3.88 -23.73 13.24
CA LYS A 123 -2.60 -24.43 13.01
C LYS A 123 -2.89 -25.80 12.37
N GLY A 124 -2.27 -26.06 11.23
CA GLY A 124 -2.48 -27.28 10.44
C GLY A 124 -3.30 -27.05 9.15
N ASP A 125 -4.14 -26.03 9.08
CA ASP A 125 -4.85 -25.74 7.83
C ASP A 125 -3.85 -25.27 6.76
N PRO A 126 -3.94 -25.75 5.51
CA PRO A 126 -3.02 -25.38 4.43
C PRO A 126 -2.94 -23.87 4.19
N LEU A 127 -4.09 -23.19 4.05
CA LEU A 127 -4.15 -21.74 3.84
C LEU A 127 -3.63 -20.95 5.04
N TYR A 128 -3.91 -21.38 6.28
CA TYR A 128 -3.37 -20.74 7.48
C TYR A 128 -1.86 -20.87 7.56
N THR A 129 -1.34 -22.04 7.21
CA THR A 129 0.11 -22.32 7.20
C THR A 129 0.82 -21.51 6.11
N ALA A 130 0.18 -21.28 4.96
CA ALA A 130 0.71 -20.52 3.85
C ALA A 130 0.61 -18.99 4.02
N ARG A 131 -0.08 -18.48 5.04
CA ARG A 131 -0.41 -17.04 5.18
C ARG A 131 0.77 -16.07 5.03
N ARG A 132 1.97 -16.44 5.51
CA ARG A 132 3.17 -15.61 5.34
C ARG A 132 3.76 -15.71 3.94
N THR A 133 3.73 -16.90 3.36
CA THR A 133 4.19 -17.16 2.00
C THR A 133 3.34 -16.40 0.98
N LEU A 134 2.03 -16.32 1.19
CA LEU A 134 1.11 -15.56 0.34
C LEU A 134 1.43 -14.05 0.30
N HIS A 135 1.97 -13.48 1.39
CA HIS A 135 2.39 -12.08 1.42
C HIS A 135 3.82 -11.83 0.88
N THR A 136 4.54 -12.88 0.54
CA THR A 136 5.88 -12.74 -0.05
C THR A 136 5.75 -12.47 -1.55
N GLY A 137 6.52 -11.51 -2.08
CA GLY A 137 6.59 -11.29 -3.53
C GLY A 137 7.07 -12.56 -4.24
N ALA A 138 6.47 -12.89 -5.37
CA ALA A 138 6.75 -14.13 -6.08
C ALA A 138 8.24 -14.27 -6.46
N ASP A 139 8.88 -13.14 -6.77
CA ASP A 139 10.31 -13.02 -7.07
C ASP A 139 11.25 -13.33 -5.88
N LEU A 140 10.70 -13.35 -4.66
CA LEU A 140 11.44 -13.59 -3.42
C LEU A 140 11.13 -14.97 -2.81
N LEU A 141 10.26 -15.75 -3.43
CA LEU A 141 9.90 -17.07 -2.94
C LEU A 141 11.06 -18.06 -3.20
N THR A 142 11.33 -18.90 -2.21
CA THR A 142 12.21 -20.07 -2.39
C THR A 142 11.49 -21.18 -3.14
N ASP A 143 12.23 -22.09 -3.80
CA ASP A 143 11.65 -23.23 -4.52
C ASP A 143 10.67 -24.04 -3.65
N ARG A 144 11.02 -24.25 -2.38
CA ARG A 144 10.16 -24.94 -1.41
C ARG A 144 8.85 -24.18 -1.13
N GLN A 145 8.88 -22.84 -1.20
CA GLN A 145 7.68 -22.03 -1.04
C GLN A 145 6.82 -22.07 -2.31
N HIS A 146 7.43 -22.04 -3.50
CA HIS A 146 6.75 -22.25 -4.76
C HIS A 146 6.03 -23.60 -4.78
N GLU A 147 6.73 -24.71 -4.56
CA GLU A 147 6.12 -26.04 -4.50
C GLU A 147 4.94 -26.13 -3.50
N ARG A 148 5.02 -25.39 -2.38
CA ARG A 148 3.94 -25.35 -1.40
C ARG A 148 2.72 -24.62 -1.94
N LEU A 149 2.92 -23.49 -2.66
CA LEU A 149 1.82 -22.75 -3.27
C LEU A 149 1.21 -23.53 -4.43
N ASP A 150 2.02 -24.19 -5.26
CA ASP A 150 1.55 -25.04 -6.34
C ASP A 150 0.63 -26.15 -5.81
N LYS A 151 1.05 -26.83 -4.74
CA LYS A 151 0.22 -27.83 -4.05
C LYS A 151 -1.04 -27.24 -3.43
N LEU A 152 -0.97 -26.00 -2.94
CA LEU A 152 -2.09 -25.31 -2.33
C LEU A 152 -3.16 -24.96 -3.36
N PHE A 153 -2.72 -24.58 -4.56
CA PHE A 153 -3.57 -24.13 -5.66
C PHE A 153 -3.92 -25.23 -6.69
N ALA A 154 -3.38 -26.44 -6.53
CA ALA A 154 -3.62 -27.56 -7.44
C ALA A 154 -5.09 -28.01 -7.53
N GLY A 155 -5.99 -27.46 -6.73
CA GLY A 155 -7.41 -27.82 -6.73
C GLY A 155 -8.32 -26.60 -6.58
N ASP A 156 -9.55 -26.74 -7.07
CA ASP A 156 -10.53 -25.64 -7.14
C ASP A 156 -10.94 -25.04 -5.80
N ARG A 157 -10.62 -25.70 -4.70
CA ARG A 157 -11.00 -25.26 -3.34
C ARG A 157 -10.45 -23.89 -2.94
N HIS A 158 -9.31 -23.50 -3.50
CA HIS A 158 -8.62 -22.27 -3.14
C HIS A 158 -8.54 -21.27 -4.30
N VAL A 159 -9.32 -21.48 -5.38
CA VAL A 159 -9.28 -20.65 -6.59
C VAL A 159 -9.48 -19.15 -6.30
N HIS A 160 -10.34 -18.78 -5.35
CA HIS A 160 -10.54 -17.38 -4.98
C HIS A 160 -9.28 -16.76 -4.35
N VAL A 161 -8.58 -17.53 -3.51
CA VAL A 161 -7.32 -17.09 -2.90
C VAL A 161 -6.21 -17.00 -3.94
N GLU A 162 -6.14 -17.95 -4.87
CA GLU A 162 -5.19 -17.95 -5.99
C GLU A 162 -5.38 -16.75 -6.89
N CYS A 163 -6.63 -16.46 -7.33
CA CYS A 163 -6.92 -15.28 -8.14
C CYS A 163 -6.56 -13.98 -7.42
N THR A 164 -6.93 -13.85 -6.14
CA THR A 164 -6.62 -12.66 -5.34
C THR A 164 -5.11 -12.52 -5.15
N TRP A 165 -4.40 -13.61 -4.91
CA TRP A 165 -2.94 -13.65 -4.84
C TRP A 165 -2.29 -13.24 -6.16
N GLY A 166 -2.83 -13.69 -7.30
CA GLY A 166 -2.36 -13.30 -8.62
C GLY A 166 -2.44 -11.78 -8.85
N ILE A 167 -3.54 -11.14 -8.48
CA ILE A 167 -3.69 -9.67 -8.54
C ILE A 167 -2.68 -8.99 -7.62
N TYR A 168 -2.57 -9.44 -6.38
CA TYR A 168 -1.57 -8.91 -5.41
C TYR A 168 -0.14 -8.99 -5.96
N GLN A 169 0.26 -10.11 -6.58
CA GLN A 169 1.59 -10.28 -7.17
C GLN A 169 1.81 -9.37 -8.39
N ARG A 170 0.79 -9.21 -9.25
CA ARG A 170 0.87 -8.29 -10.39
C ARG A 170 1.07 -6.84 -9.93
N MET A 171 0.38 -6.41 -8.86
CA MET A 171 0.59 -5.07 -8.29
C MET A 171 2.01 -4.89 -7.75
N ILE A 172 2.58 -5.90 -7.07
CA ILE A 172 3.98 -5.88 -6.63
C ILE A 172 4.92 -5.78 -7.82
N SER A 173 4.71 -6.61 -8.85
CA SER A 173 5.52 -6.63 -10.08
C SER A 173 5.51 -5.26 -10.77
N ALA A 174 4.32 -4.66 -10.93
CA ALA A 174 4.17 -3.34 -11.53
C ALA A 174 4.97 -2.24 -10.81
N TYR A 175 4.91 -2.20 -9.48
CA TYR A 175 5.68 -1.21 -8.71
C TYR A 175 7.19 -1.47 -8.67
N ARG A 176 7.61 -2.73 -8.78
CA ARG A 176 9.03 -3.11 -8.80
C ARG A 176 9.64 -3.15 -10.19
N HIS A 177 8.84 -2.94 -11.22
CA HIS A 177 9.29 -3.07 -12.60
C HIS A 177 10.47 -2.12 -12.89
N PRO A 178 11.60 -2.60 -13.43
CA PRO A 178 12.77 -1.76 -13.70
C PRO A 178 12.48 -0.68 -14.75
N ASP A 179 11.63 -0.98 -15.72
CA ASP A 179 11.07 0.00 -16.65
C ASP A 179 9.76 0.56 -16.09
N ARG A 180 9.78 1.84 -15.69
CA ARG A 180 8.61 2.54 -15.13
C ARG A 180 7.43 2.64 -16.10
N ALA A 181 7.69 2.71 -17.41
CA ALA A 181 6.62 2.78 -18.42
C ALA A 181 5.90 1.42 -18.51
N ALA A 182 6.66 0.33 -18.56
CA ALA A 182 6.09 -1.02 -18.56
C ALA A 182 5.36 -1.32 -17.24
N GLY A 183 5.90 -0.94 -16.09
CA GLY A 183 5.23 -1.08 -14.80
C GLY A 183 3.90 -0.30 -14.74
N ARG A 184 3.84 0.89 -15.34
CA ARG A 184 2.59 1.66 -15.46
C ARG A 184 1.55 0.93 -16.32
N VAL A 185 1.95 0.37 -17.45
CA VAL A 185 1.06 -0.41 -18.34
C VAL A 185 0.51 -1.63 -17.60
N GLU A 186 1.36 -2.35 -16.87
CA GLU A 186 0.92 -3.48 -16.06
C GLU A 186 -0.09 -3.07 -14.98
N MET A 187 0.18 -1.98 -14.25
CA MET A 187 -0.74 -1.45 -13.23
C MET A 187 -2.07 -0.99 -13.86
N SER A 188 -2.05 -0.30 -15.01
CA SER A 188 -3.28 0.07 -15.71
C SER A 188 -4.10 -1.15 -16.09
N SER A 189 -3.46 -2.21 -16.58
CA SER A 189 -4.15 -3.48 -16.88
C SER A 189 -4.77 -4.15 -15.63
N VAL A 190 -4.13 -4.00 -14.46
CA VAL A 190 -4.73 -4.46 -13.19
C VAL A 190 -5.95 -3.63 -12.82
N ILE A 191 -5.85 -2.30 -12.93
CA ILE A 191 -6.95 -1.38 -12.62
C ILE A 191 -8.15 -1.67 -13.53
N ASP A 192 -7.94 -1.79 -14.85
CA ASP A 192 -9.00 -2.10 -15.81
C ASP A 192 -9.67 -3.43 -15.49
N ALA A 193 -8.88 -4.47 -15.17
CA ALA A 193 -9.42 -5.78 -14.77
C ALA A 193 -10.25 -5.72 -13.49
N LEU A 194 -9.92 -4.82 -12.56
CA LEU A 194 -10.68 -4.62 -11.32
C LEU A 194 -11.91 -3.73 -11.53
N ALA A 195 -11.87 -2.77 -12.46
CA ALA A 195 -12.99 -1.86 -12.74
C ALA A 195 -14.13 -2.57 -13.47
N ASP A 196 -13.80 -3.38 -14.48
CA ASP A 196 -14.81 -3.88 -15.43
C ASP A 196 -15.50 -5.16 -14.98
N ASN A 197 -14.85 -6.05 -14.24
CA ASN A 197 -15.41 -7.38 -13.93
C ASN A 197 -14.77 -8.08 -12.73
N VAL A 198 -14.80 -7.48 -11.55
CA VAL A 198 -14.48 -8.28 -10.36
C VAL A 198 -15.63 -9.28 -10.12
N PRO A 199 -15.42 -10.60 -10.28
CA PRO A 199 -16.42 -11.60 -10.00
C PRO A 199 -16.98 -11.42 -8.59
N GLU A 200 -18.28 -11.71 -8.40
CA GLU A 200 -18.88 -11.65 -7.05
C GLU A 200 -18.12 -12.47 -6.02
N ALA A 201 -17.48 -13.55 -6.47
CA ALA A 201 -16.65 -14.42 -5.66
C ALA A 201 -15.35 -13.75 -5.13
N LEU A 202 -14.92 -12.61 -5.69
CA LEU A 202 -13.74 -11.86 -5.31
C LEU A 202 -14.08 -10.49 -4.68
N VAL A 203 -15.10 -10.51 -3.82
CA VAL A 203 -15.67 -9.31 -3.16
C VAL A 203 -14.61 -8.42 -2.47
N GLU A 204 -13.54 -9.00 -1.98
CA GLU A 204 -12.46 -8.28 -1.29
C GLU A 204 -11.68 -7.36 -2.24
N LEU A 205 -11.54 -7.73 -3.51
CA LEU A 205 -10.85 -6.93 -4.52
C LEU A 205 -11.65 -5.68 -4.96
N ARG A 206 -12.95 -5.66 -4.71
CA ARG A 206 -13.80 -4.47 -5.03
C ARG A 206 -13.49 -3.25 -4.16
N LYS A 207 -12.67 -3.43 -3.12
CA LYS A 207 -12.27 -2.36 -2.21
C LYS A 207 -10.96 -1.67 -2.64
N LEU A 208 -10.29 -2.21 -3.64
CA LEU A 208 -9.05 -1.67 -4.21
C LEU A 208 -9.33 -0.68 -5.32
#